data_3aaebd6d098d6b35df4132fddf44f411
#
_entry.id   3aaebd6d098d6b35df4132fddf44f411
#
_cell.length_a   1.000
_cell.length_b   1.000
_cell.length_c   1.000
_cell.angle_alpha   90.00
_cell.angle_beta   90.00
_cell.angle_gamma   90.00
#
_symmetry.space_group_name_H-M   'P 1'
#
loop_
_entity.id
_entity.type
_entity.pdbx_description
1 polymer ?
#
loop_
_entity_poly.entity_id
_entity_poly.type
_entity_poly.pdbx_seq_one_letter_code
_entity_poly.pdbx_strand_id
1 'polypeptide(L)'
;MNVRYRITLTAEEREQLRAMVQAGKGRFRRLKRAQILLAASAGSSDVAIAKNVVVGASTVYRTKRRFVEEGLEAALSEEPRPGADRKLAAKEEALLVATACSAPPAGRARWTLELLADAMVRLTKHESLSSETIRRRLAENQLKPWQKKMWCIPKVDAAFVARMEDVLELYAEAPDEQHPVVCFDETPRQLIGESRVPVVAKPGRPARFDYEYVRNGTANVFMFVDVHRPWRHAKVTDRRTCRDFAECMRDLVDVHYPHAERIRVVMDNLSTHSAAALYESFDAAEARRILRRLEFHFTPKHASWLNMVEIEIGVMVSQCLDRRIPTKEILVKEVKAWEQRRNRDKSRIKWLFTIERAREKLGRAYPALAGQTANRAAA
;
A
#
# COMPACT_ATOMS: atom_id res chain seq x y z
N MET A 1 35.09 31.72 -38.83
CA MET A 1 35.87 32.04 -37.60
C MET A 1 35.65 30.93 -36.58
N ASN A 2 36.73 30.26 -36.10
CA ASN A 2 36.58 29.30 -35.00
C ASN A 2 36.38 30.05 -33.68
N VAL A 3 35.18 30.04 -33.15
CA VAL A 3 34.87 30.64 -31.84
C VAL A 3 35.58 29.84 -30.75
N ARG A 4 36.46 30.50 -29.98
CA ARG A 4 37.16 29.89 -28.84
C ARG A 4 36.41 30.20 -27.55
N TYR A 5 35.78 29.18 -26.94
CA TYR A 5 35.12 29.32 -25.65
C TYR A 5 36.18 29.28 -24.52
N ARG A 6 36.28 30.36 -23.73
CA ARG A 6 37.08 30.37 -22.50
C ARG A 6 36.25 29.92 -21.32
N ILE A 7 36.81 29.04 -20.47
CA ILE A 7 36.14 28.53 -19.31
C ILE A 7 36.68 29.19 -18.04
N THR A 8 35.81 29.93 -17.36
CA THR A 8 36.11 30.52 -16.05
C THR A 8 35.17 29.89 -15.04
N LEU A 9 35.70 29.06 -14.14
CA LEU A 9 34.94 28.40 -13.08
C LEU A 9 34.97 29.27 -11.83
N THR A 10 33.83 29.39 -11.16
CA THR A 10 33.78 29.91 -9.77
C THR A 10 34.50 28.98 -8.82
N ALA A 11 34.78 29.44 -7.59
CA ALA A 11 35.42 28.60 -6.57
C ALA A 11 34.52 27.40 -6.22
N GLU A 12 33.22 27.61 -6.12
CA GLU A 12 32.22 26.59 -5.83
C GLU A 12 32.11 25.55 -6.96
N GLU A 13 32.00 25.96 -8.20
CA GLU A 13 31.97 25.07 -9.35
C GLU A 13 33.22 24.22 -9.46
N ARG A 14 34.38 24.81 -9.21
CA ARG A 14 35.66 24.12 -9.23
C ARG A 14 35.71 23.02 -8.14
N GLU A 15 35.27 23.35 -6.93
CA GLU A 15 35.20 22.37 -5.83
C GLU A 15 34.23 21.24 -6.13
N GLN A 16 33.03 21.56 -6.61
CA GLN A 16 32.02 20.57 -7.04
C GLN A 16 32.58 19.62 -8.09
N LEU A 17 33.26 20.15 -9.12
CA LEU A 17 33.83 19.31 -10.17
C LEU A 17 34.98 18.42 -9.65
N ARG A 18 35.84 18.97 -8.76
CA ARG A 18 36.93 18.20 -8.14
C ARG A 18 36.36 17.05 -7.28
N ALA A 19 35.40 17.34 -6.42
CA ALA A 19 34.76 16.33 -5.57
C ALA A 19 34.09 15.23 -6.43
N MET A 20 33.45 15.61 -7.54
CA MET A 20 32.84 14.64 -8.48
C MET A 20 33.89 13.72 -9.11
N VAL A 21 35.03 14.24 -9.53
CA VAL A 21 36.10 13.46 -10.16
C VAL A 21 36.81 12.58 -9.14
N GLN A 22 37.08 13.08 -7.93
CA GLN A 22 37.71 12.32 -6.84
C GLN A 22 36.83 11.17 -6.33
N ALA A 23 35.53 11.42 -6.17
CA ALA A 23 34.60 10.39 -5.73
C ALA A 23 34.49 9.23 -6.73
N GLY A 24 34.78 9.45 -8.00
CA GLY A 24 34.72 8.42 -9.04
C GLY A 24 33.31 7.84 -9.27
N LYS A 25 32.30 8.31 -8.52
CA LYS A 25 30.92 7.85 -8.56
C LYS A 25 30.10 8.72 -9.52
N GLY A 26 29.54 8.11 -10.55
CA GLY A 26 28.70 8.83 -11.52
C GLY A 26 28.72 8.20 -12.92
N ARG A 27 27.87 8.73 -13.81
CA ARG A 27 27.88 8.31 -15.22
C ARG A 27 29.22 8.71 -15.86
N PHE A 28 29.89 7.75 -16.47
CA PHE A 28 31.22 7.91 -17.08
C PHE A 28 31.37 9.19 -17.92
N ARG A 29 30.37 9.51 -18.76
CA ARG A 29 30.39 10.71 -19.59
C ARG A 29 30.34 12.01 -18.78
N ARG A 30 29.63 12.03 -17.64
CA ARG A 30 29.56 13.19 -16.74
C ARG A 30 30.92 13.47 -16.11
N LEU A 31 31.63 12.40 -15.68
CA LEU A 31 32.97 12.52 -15.13
C LEU A 31 33.98 13.06 -16.17
N LYS A 32 33.93 12.54 -17.40
CA LYS A 32 34.80 13.08 -18.47
C LYS A 32 34.53 14.55 -18.79
N ARG A 33 33.26 14.97 -18.79
CA ARG A 33 32.92 16.40 -18.98
C ARG A 33 33.41 17.28 -17.83
N ALA A 34 33.35 16.80 -16.59
CA ALA A 34 33.92 17.46 -15.44
C ALA A 34 35.44 17.63 -15.59
N GLN A 35 36.16 16.61 -16.03
CA GLN A 35 37.60 16.65 -16.31
C GLN A 35 37.93 17.67 -17.44
N ILE A 36 37.10 17.70 -18.49
CA ILE A 36 37.27 18.67 -19.58
C ILE A 36 37.15 20.11 -19.05
N LEU A 37 36.16 20.42 -18.22
CA LEU A 37 35.95 21.78 -17.70
C LEU A 37 37.06 22.19 -16.74
N LEU A 38 37.52 21.26 -15.85
CA LEU A 38 38.66 21.53 -14.96
C LEU A 38 39.94 21.80 -15.74
N ALA A 39 40.27 20.97 -16.73
CA ALA A 39 41.46 21.14 -17.54
C ALA A 39 41.40 22.44 -18.43
N ALA A 40 40.22 22.76 -18.96
CA ALA A 40 40.00 23.98 -19.74
C ALA A 40 40.15 25.25 -18.86
N SER A 41 39.65 25.22 -17.62
CA SER A 41 39.79 26.31 -16.64
C SER A 41 41.24 26.50 -16.16
N ALA A 42 42.06 25.45 -16.24
CA ALA A 42 43.51 25.48 -15.96
C ALA A 42 44.34 25.97 -17.17
N GLY A 43 43.70 26.35 -18.28
CA GLY A 43 44.38 26.88 -19.48
C GLY A 43 44.91 25.84 -20.46
N SER A 44 44.56 24.54 -20.28
CA SER A 44 45.00 23.48 -21.21
C SER A 44 44.37 23.68 -22.59
N SER A 45 45.14 23.39 -23.66
CA SER A 45 44.64 23.44 -25.03
C SER A 45 43.64 22.33 -25.32
N ASP A 46 42.70 22.55 -26.24
CA ASP A 46 41.66 21.56 -26.57
C ASP A 46 42.26 20.22 -27.06
N VAL A 47 43.42 20.28 -27.75
CA VAL A 47 44.14 19.08 -28.20
C VAL A 47 44.72 18.31 -26.99
N ALA A 48 45.33 19.04 -26.05
CA ALA A 48 45.85 18.41 -24.83
C ALA A 48 44.73 17.80 -23.96
N ILE A 49 43.59 18.52 -23.83
CA ILE A 49 42.43 18.03 -23.10
C ILE A 49 41.86 16.76 -23.77
N ALA A 50 41.70 16.75 -25.09
CA ALA A 50 41.18 15.61 -25.85
C ALA A 50 42.07 14.38 -25.64
N LYS A 51 43.39 14.55 -25.63
CA LYS A 51 44.38 13.48 -25.41
C LYS A 51 44.31 12.95 -23.93
N ASN A 52 44.35 13.87 -22.97
CA ASN A 52 44.41 13.48 -21.55
C ASN A 52 43.13 12.85 -21.03
N VAL A 53 41.96 13.35 -21.47
CA VAL A 53 40.65 12.82 -21.06
C VAL A 53 40.20 11.66 -21.96
N VAL A 54 40.92 11.38 -23.01
CA VAL A 54 40.62 10.32 -24.00
C VAL A 54 39.20 10.51 -24.56
N VAL A 55 39.02 11.65 -25.25
CA VAL A 55 37.74 12.03 -25.91
C VAL A 55 38.04 12.71 -27.26
N GLY A 56 37.07 12.76 -28.16
CA GLY A 56 37.20 13.49 -29.41
C GLY A 56 37.22 15.01 -29.19
N ALA A 57 37.95 15.76 -30.01
CA ALA A 57 38.02 17.22 -29.97
C ALA A 57 36.63 17.90 -30.06
N SER A 58 35.70 17.31 -30.82
CA SER A 58 34.31 17.75 -30.89
C SER A 58 33.56 17.66 -29.58
N THR A 59 33.93 16.70 -28.71
CA THR A 59 33.36 16.56 -27.38
C THR A 59 33.88 17.67 -26.45
N VAL A 60 35.17 17.99 -26.53
CA VAL A 60 35.77 19.10 -25.76
C VAL A 60 35.06 20.39 -26.14
N TYR A 61 34.99 20.71 -27.45
CA TYR A 61 34.35 21.91 -28.00
C TYR A 61 32.89 22.03 -27.53
N ARG A 62 32.08 20.97 -27.71
CA ARG A 62 30.66 20.98 -27.29
C ARG A 62 30.47 21.14 -25.80
N THR A 63 31.32 20.53 -24.98
CA THR A 63 31.24 20.66 -23.52
C THR A 63 31.55 22.09 -23.08
N LYS A 64 32.60 22.71 -23.67
CA LYS A 64 32.97 24.11 -23.42
C LYS A 64 31.88 25.09 -23.87
N ARG A 65 31.32 24.88 -25.07
CA ARG A 65 30.22 25.67 -25.61
C ARG A 65 29.01 25.64 -24.66
N ARG A 66 28.57 24.46 -24.27
CA ARG A 66 27.41 24.32 -23.40
C ARG A 66 27.63 24.93 -22.01
N PHE A 67 28.83 24.87 -21.49
CA PHE A 67 29.15 25.54 -20.24
C PHE A 67 28.97 27.06 -20.35
N VAL A 68 29.46 27.66 -21.41
CA VAL A 68 29.40 29.11 -21.62
C VAL A 68 27.97 29.57 -21.97
N GLU A 69 27.23 28.81 -22.76
CA GLU A 69 25.89 29.15 -23.22
C GLU A 69 24.78 28.80 -22.24
N GLU A 70 24.91 27.68 -21.50
CA GLU A 70 23.81 27.07 -20.73
C GLU A 70 24.17 26.75 -19.25
N GLY A 71 25.45 26.95 -18.85
CA GLY A 71 25.92 26.74 -17.49
C GLY A 71 26.40 25.32 -17.17
N LEU A 72 26.81 25.12 -15.92
CA LEU A 72 27.52 23.91 -15.45
C LEU A 72 26.66 22.63 -15.58
N GLU A 73 25.44 22.63 -15.10
CA GLU A 73 24.61 21.41 -15.11
C GLU A 73 24.25 20.97 -16.54
N ALA A 74 24.02 21.92 -17.44
CA ALA A 74 23.79 21.64 -18.85
C ALA A 74 25.04 21.04 -19.51
N ALA A 75 26.22 21.56 -19.21
CA ALA A 75 27.48 21.04 -19.74
C ALA A 75 27.76 19.60 -19.25
N LEU A 76 27.36 19.27 -18.02
CA LEU A 76 27.55 17.94 -17.43
C LEU A 76 26.49 16.93 -17.88
N SER A 77 25.28 17.35 -18.26
CA SER A 77 24.19 16.49 -18.71
C SER A 77 24.21 16.18 -20.19
N GLU A 78 23.53 15.12 -20.60
CA GLU A 78 23.29 14.86 -22.02
C GLU A 78 22.00 15.57 -22.46
N GLU A 79 22.02 16.11 -23.66
CA GLU A 79 20.80 16.58 -24.31
C GLU A 79 19.84 15.39 -24.50
N PRO A 80 18.54 15.58 -24.22
CA PRO A 80 17.55 14.60 -24.60
C PRO A 80 17.64 14.35 -26.11
N ARG A 81 17.83 13.10 -26.49
CA ARG A 81 17.76 12.77 -27.92
C ARG A 81 16.32 12.99 -28.39
N PRO A 82 16.09 13.61 -29.55
CA PRO A 82 14.78 13.61 -30.16
C PRO A 82 14.33 12.17 -30.30
N GLY A 83 13.24 11.79 -29.63
CA GLY A 83 12.65 10.45 -29.73
C GLY A 83 12.05 10.26 -31.13
N ALA A 84 11.67 9.02 -31.45
CA ALA A 84 10.85 8.77 -32.64
C ALA A 84 9.50 9.52 -32.50
N ASP A 85 8.97 9.98 -33.64
CA ASP A 85 7.68 10.64 -33.69
C ASP A 85 6.58 9.80 -33.01
N ARG A 86 5.65 10.49 -32.37
CA ARG A 86 4.53 9.83 -31.69
C ARG A 86 3.66 9.13 -32.71
N LYS A 87 3.44 7.81 -32.54
CA LYS A 87 2.54 7.05 -33.42
C LYS A 87 1.10 7.54 -33.34
N LEU A 88 0.62 7.94 -32.18
CA LEU A 88 -0.74 8.48 -31.99
C LEU A 88 -0.69 10.01 -32.00
N ALA A 89 -1.50 10.62 -32.85
CA ALA A 89 -1.75 12.06 -32.89
C ALA A 89 -2.61 12.47 -31.66
N ALA A 90 -2.65 13.77 -31.33
CA ALA A 90 -3.40 14.28 -30.18
C ALA A 90 -4.89 13.85 -30.16
N LYS A 91 -5.56 13.86 -31.33
CA LYS A 91 -6.94 13.39 -31.47
C LYS A 91 -7.09 11.90 -31.19
N GLU A 92 -6.12 11.10 -31.59
CA GLU A 92 -6.12 9.64 -31.37
C GLU A 92 -5.77 9.32 -29.92
N GLU A 93 -4.92 10.12 -29.28
CA GLU A 93 -4.68 9.99 -27.83
C GLU A 93 -5.94 10.30 -27.02
N ALA A 94 -6.71 11.36 -27.39
CA ALA A 94 -7.97 11.67 -26.76
C ALA A 94 -9.01 10.54 -26.97
N LEU A 95 -9.04 9.93 -28.16
CA LEU A 95 -9.89 8.77 -28.45
C LEU A 95 -9.48 7.55 -27.62
N LEU A 96 -8.18 7.29 -27.46
CA LEU A 96 -7.67 6.23 -26.59
C LEU A 96 -8.10 6.43 -25.13
N VAL A 97 -7.98 7.64 -24.61
CA VAL A 97 -8.41 7.99 -23.24
C VAL A 97 -9.91 7.76 -23.08
N ALA A 98 -10.73 8.27 -24.03
CA ALA A 98 -12.18 8.07 -24.01
C ALA A 98 -12.56 6.58 -24.06
N THR A 99 -11.91 5.79 -24.92
CA THR A 99 -12.13 4.34 -25.01
C THR A 99 -11.74 3.63 -23.73
N ALA A 100 -10.59 3.98 -23.14
CA ALA A 100 -10.12 3.38 -21.89
C ALA A 100 -11.03 3.69 -20.68
N CYS A 101 -11.74 4.82 -20.71
CA CYS A 101 -12.72 5.22 -19.69
C CYS A 101 -14.14 4.66 -19.96
N SER A 102 -14.40 4.09 -21.13
CA SER A 102 -15.69 3.51 -21.46
C SER A 102 -15.84 2.08 -20.90
N ALA A 103 -17.06 1.52 -21.00
CA ALA A 103 -17.31 0.12 -20.68
C ALA A 103 -16.47 -0.80 -21.60
N PRO A 104 -15.88 -1.88 -21.07
CA PRO A 104 -15.17 -2.86 -21.89
C PRO A 104 -16.16 -3.60 -22.81
N PRO A 105 -15.66 -4.25 -23.88
CA PRO A 105 -16.51 -5.01 -24.78
C PRO A 105 -17.29 -6.13 -24.07
N ALA A 106 -18.42 -6.54 -24.64
CA ALA A 106 -19.20 -7.66 -24.12
C ALA A 106 -18.32 -8.91 -23.91
N GLY A 107 -18.52 -9.60 -22.80
CA GLY A 107 -17.72 -10.76 -22.41
C GLY A 107 -16.35 -10.42 -21.79
N ARG A 108 -16.06 -9.16 -21.58
CA ARG A 108 -14.82 -8.70 -20.90
C ARG A 108 -15.14 -7.90 -19.64
N ALA A 109 -14.47 -8.23 -18.54
CA ALA A 109 -14.66 -7.56 -17.25
C ALA A 109 -13.91 -6.21 -17.15
N ARG A 110 -12.92 -5.99 -18.02
CA ARG A 110 -12.05 -4.80 -18.02
C ARG A 110 -11.34 -4.65 -19.36
N TRP A 111 -10.90 -3.44 -19.65
CA TRP A 111 -9.95 -3.17 -20.72
C TRP A 111 -8.58 -3.74 -20.39
N THR A 112 -7.95 -4.40 -21.36
CA THR A 112 -6.53 -4.76 -21.35
C THR A 112 -5.80 -3.89 -22.37
N LEU A 113 -4.47 -3.85 -22.29
CA LEU A 113 -3.66 -3.09 -23.27
C LEU A 113 -3.84 -3.61 -24.68
N GLU A 114 -3.98 -4.93 -24.85
CA GLU A 114 -4.24 -5.58 -26.14
C GLU A 114 -5.61 -5.19 -26.68
N LEU A 115 -6.67 -5.31 -25.88
CA LEU A 115 -8.01 -4.91 -26.30
C LEU A 115 -8.08 -3.43 -26.69
N LEU A 116 -7.34 -2.57 -26.00
CA LEU A 116 -7.25 -1.14 -26.35
C LEU A 116 -6.47 -0.95 -27.65
N ALA A 117 -5.37 -1.69 -27.86
CA ALA A 117 -4.62 -1.64 -29.11
C ALA A 117 -5.50 -2.05 -30.30
N ASP A 118 -6.21 -3.17 -30.19
CA ASP A 118 -7.15 -3.65 -31.20
C ASP A 118 -8.30 -2.68 -31.44
N ALA A 119 -8.85 -2.08 -30.38
CA ALA A 119 -9.90 -1.07 -30.51
C ALA A 119 -9.39 0.17 -31.26
N MET A 120 -8.18 0.65 -30.92
CA MET A 120 -7.57 1.79 -31.59
C MET A 120 -7.26 1.53 -33.04
N VAL A 121 -6.77 0.32 -33.40
CA VAL A 121 -6.60 -0.08 -34.80
C VAL A 121 -7.92 0.00 -35.59
N ARG A 122 -9.03 -0.44 -34.97
CA ARG A 122 -10.36 -0.35 -35.62
C ARG A 122 -10.91 1.07 -35.72
N LEU A 123 -10.57 1.94 -34.78
CA LEU A 123 -11.08 3.30 -34.69
C LEU A 123 -10.21 4.34 -35.41
N THR A 124 -9.01 3.96 -35.84
CA THR A 124 -8.02 4.83 -36.49
C THR A 124 -7.53 4.22 -37.80
N LYS A 125 -6.61 4.90 -38.46
CA LYS A 125 -5.99 4.42 -39.72
C LYS A 125 -4.71 3.60 -39.50
N HIS A 126 -4.38 3.25 -38.24
CA HIS A 126 -3.19 2.46 -37.96
C HIS A 126 -3.39 1.00 -38.33
N GLU A 127 -2.45 0.43 -39.04
CA GLU A 127 -2.46 -1.01 -39.37
C GLU A 127 -2.15 -1.88 -38.12
N SER A 128 -1.30 -1.38 -37.22
CA SER A 128 -0.97 -2.04 -35.97
C SER A 128 -0.50 -1.08 -34.88
N LEU A 129 -0.86 -1.39 -33.64
CA LEU A 129 -0.42 -0.69 -32.45
C LEU A 129 0.03 -1.68 -31.40
N SER A 130 1.22 -1.48 -30.84
CA SER A 130 1.71 -2.33 -29.76
C SER A 130 1.08 -1.97 -28.42
N SER A 131 0.88 -2.95 -27.55
CA SER A 131 0.43 -2.76 -26.16
C SER A 131 1.34 -1.77 -25.40
N GLU A 132 2.63 -1.75 -25.71
CA GLU A 132 3.58 -0.80 -25.11
C GLU A 132 3.33 0.65 -25.56
N THR A 133 2.94 0.87 -26.81
CA THR A 133 2.53 2.21 -27.27
C THR A 133 1.30 2.69 -26.49
N ILE A 134 0.29 1.83 -26.33
CA ILE A 134 -0.90 2.11 -25.56
C ILE A 134 -0.55 2.40 -24.09
N ARG A 135 0.28 1.55 -23.48
CA ARG A 135 0.72 1.70 -22.09
C ARG A 135 1.39 3.05 -21.84
N ARG A 136 2.32 3.45 -22.72
CA ARG A 136 3.01 4.75 -22.60
C ARG A 136 2.07 5.93 -22.68
N ARG A 137 1.13 5.92 -23.64
CA ARG A 137 0.16 7.02 -23.79
C ARG A 137 -0.79 7.12 -22.59
N LEU A 138 -1.28 5.98 -22.09
CA LEU A 138 -2.13 5.94 -20.90
C LEU A 138 -1.37 6.37 -19.64
N ALA A 139 -0.07 6.04 -19.52
CA ALA A 139 0.75 6.44 -18.39
C ALA A 139 0.94 7.96 -18.31
N GLU A 140 1.07 8.66 -19.44
CA GLU A 140 1.13 10.13 -19.50
C GLU A 140 -0.15 10.77 -18.94
N ASN A 141 -1.30 10.12 -19.12
CA ASN A 141 -2.59 10.53 -18.58
C ASN A 141 -2.91 9.91 -17.20
N GLN A 142 -1.96 9.24 -16.56
CA GLN A 142 -2.11 8.54 -15.27
C GLN A 142 -3.25 7.51 -15.24
N LEU A 143 -3.64 6.98 -16.40
CA LEU A 143 -4.71 6.00 -16.55
C LEU A 143 -4.18 4.57 -16.51
N LYS A 144 -4.85 3.72 -15.72
CA LYS A 144 -4.59 2.29 -15.59
C LYS A 144 -5.91 1.51 -15.64
N PRO A 145 -6.58 1.42 -16.79
CA PRO A 145 -7.92 0.86 -16.89
C PRO A 145 -8.02 -0.63 -16.53
N TRP A 146 -6.89 -1.33 -16.45
CA TRP A 146 -6.81 -2.71 -15.95
C TRP A 146 -6.80 -2.80 -14.41
N GLN A 147 -6.60 -1.67 -13.70
CA GLN A 147 -6.67 -1.63 -12.24
C GLN A 147 -8.08 -1.23 -11.82
N LYS A 148 -8.72 -2.07 -11.04
CA LYS A 148 -9.96 -1.73 -10.32
C LYS A 148 -9.61 -1.59 -8.85
N LYS A 149 -9.95 -0.44 -8.28
CA LYS A 149 -9.97 -0.26 -6.83
C LYS A 149 -11.41 -0.43 -6.37
N MET A 150 -11.60 -1.19 -5.32
CA MET A 150 -12.90 -1.25 -4.66
C MET A 150 -13.15 0.12 -4.04
N TRP A 151 -14.26 0.72 -4.41
CA TRP A 151 -14.69 2.01 -3.89
C TRP A 151 -16.02 1.80 -3.20
N CYS A 152 -16.02 1.88 -1.87
CA CYS A 152 -17.23 2.00 -1.10
C CYS A 152 -17.18 3.38 -0.44
N ILE A 153 -18.10 4.28 -0.83
CA ILE A 153 -18.42 5.43 0.01
C ILE A 153 -19.61 4.96 0.83
N PRO A 154 -19.43 4.59 2.10
CA PRO A 154 -20.57 4.40 2.97
C PRO A 154 -21.33 5.72 3.01
N LYS A 155 -22.65 5.65 3.14
CA LYS A 155 -23.43 6.87 3.42
C LYS A 155 -22.93 7.39 4.78
N VAL A 156 -22.15 8.45 4.72
CA VAL A 156 -21.61 9.10 5.94
C VAL A 156 -22.75 9.95 6.49
N ASP A 157 -23.46 9.39 7.44
CA ASP A 157 -24.47 10.09 8.24
C ASP A 157 -23.92 10.43 9.64
N ALA A 158 -24.73 11.11 10.45
CA ALA A 158 -24.33 11.48 11.79
C ALA A 158 -23.96 10.26 12.68
N ALA A 159 -24.65 9.13 12.50
CA ALA A 159 -24.36 7.91 13.25
C ALA A 159 -23.03 7.27 12.80
N PHE A 160 -22.69 7.34 11.50
CA PHE A 160 -21.40 6.92 11.00
C PHE A 160 -20.27 7.77 11.60
N VAL A 161 -20.41 9.09 11.57
CA VAL A 161 -19.40 10.02 12.11
C VAL A 161 -19.20 9.80 13.62
N ALA A 162 -20.27 9.69 14.38
CA ALA A 162 -20.19 9.50 15.82
C ALA A 162 -19.43 8.21 16.18
N ARG A 163 -19.74 7.09 15.54
CA ARG A 163 -19.02 5.81 15.77
C ARG A 163 -17.58 5.84 15.26
N MET A 164 -17.32 6.51 14.15
CA MET A 164 -15.98 6.63 13.62
C MET A 164 -15.09 7.44 14.54
N GLU A 165 -15.56 8.61 15.00
CA GLU A 165 -14.78 9.47 15.89
C GLU A 165 -14.59 8.82 17.26
N ASP A 166 -15.61 8.13 17.82
CA ASP A 166 -15.51 7.34 19.04
C ASP A 166 -14.35 6.31 18.97
N VAL A 167 -14.28 5.53 17.92
CA VAL A 167 -13.18 4.56 17.73
C VAL A 167 -11.82 5.24 17.55
N LEU A 168 -11.76 6.35 16.80
CA LEU A 168 -10.51 7.06 16.58
C LEU A 168 -10.01 7.78 17.83
N GLU A 169 -10.92 8.23 18.70
CA GLU A 169 -10.60 8.82 19.99
C GLU A 169 -9.92 7.79 20.90
N LEU A 170 -10.49 6.58 21.00
CA LEU A 170 -9.87 5.48 21.75
C LEU A 170 -8.45 5.14 21.26
N TYR A 171 -8.23 5.23 19.96
CA TYR A 171 -6.90 4.94 19.38
C TYR A 171 -5.87 6.05 19.65
N ALA A 172 -6.34 7.27 19.92
CA ALA A 172 -5.50 8.43 20.21
C ALA A 172 -5.19 8.59 21.70
N GLU A 173 -5.93 7.90 22.58
CA GLU A 173 -5.72 7.97 24.03
C GLU A 173 -4.34 7.45 24.46
N ALA A 174 -3.89 7.89 25.62
CA ALA A 174 -2.71 7.31 26.25
C ALA A 174 -3.00 5.89 26.76
N PRO A 175 -1.99 4.99 26.79
CA PRO A 175 -2.15 3.65 27.35
C PRO A 175 -2.64 3.69 28.80
N ASP A 176 -3.69 2.96 29.10
CA ASP A 176 -4.23 2.78 30.45
C ASP A 176 -4.39 1.27 30.75
N GLU A 177 -3.73 0.81 31.81
CA GLU A 177 -3.78 -0.61 32.20
C GLU A 177 -5.09 -1.02 32.85
N GLN A 178 -5.80 -0.05 33.45
CA GLN A 178 -7.10 -0.29 34.06
C GLN A 178 -8.24 -0.25 33.02
N HIS A 179 -8.03 0.49 31.92
CA HIS A 179 -8.98 0.64 30.82
C HIS A 179 -8.36 0.32 29.47
N PRO A 180 -7.84 -0.90 29.24
CA PRO A 180 -7.21 -1.26 27.98
C PRO A 180 -8.21 -1.16 26.81
N VAL A 181 -7.71 -0.83 25.61
CA VAL A 181 -8.46 -0.81 24.37
C VAL A 181 -8.04 -2.02 23.55
N VAL A 182 -8.99 -2.90 23.23
CA VAL A 182 -8.73 -4.15 22.50
C VAL A 182 -9.63 -4.22 21.28
N CYS A 183 -9.04 -4.34 20.10
CA CYS A 183 -9.76 -4.62 18.86
C CYS A 183 -10.00 -6.12 18.73
N PHE A 184 -11.20 -6.48 18.30
CA PHE A 184 -11.65 -7.86 18.16
C PHE A 184 -12.35 -8.10 16.82
N ASP A 185 -12.06 -9.24 16.17
CA ASP A 185 -12.74 -9.69 14.96
C ASP A 185 -12.46 -11.18 14.72
N GLU A 186 -13.14 -11.77 13.74
CA GLU A 186 -12.89 -13.15 13.33
C GLU A 186 -12.68 -13.30 11.82
N THR A 187 -12.00 -14.37 11.44
CA THR A 187 -11.81 -14.75 10.04
C THR A 187 -12.04 -16.25 9.84
N PRO A 188 -12.88 -16.63 8.87
CA PRO A 188 -13.04 -18.04 8.53
C PRO A 188 -11.83 -18.54 7.73
N ARG A 189 -11.45 -19.80 7.96
CA ARG A 189 -10.41 -20.48 7.21
C ARG A 189 -10.87 -21.82 6.69
N GLN A 190 -10.78 -22.03 5.37
CA GLN A 190 -11.00 -23.34 4.80
C GLN A 190 -9.79 -24.23 5.07
N LEU A 191 -10.04 -25.44 5.59
CA LEU A 191 -9.03 -26.46 5.79
C LEU A 191 -8.85 -27.23 4.48
N ILE A 192 -7.63 -27.19 3.95
CA ILE A 192 -7.30 -27.75 2.64
C ILE A 192 -6.13 -28.70 2.79
N GLY A 193 -6.37 -29.97 2.44
CA GLY A 193 -5.35 -31.01 2.39
C GLY A 193 -4.75 -31.16 0.99
N GLU A 194 -3.55 -31.73 0.92
CA GLU A 194 -2.92 -32.11 -0.32
C GLU A 194 -3.51 -33.41 -0.84
N SER A 195 -3.83 -33.50 -2.14
CA SER A 195 -4.23 -34.75 -2.81
C SER A 195 -3.03 -35.65 -3.08
N ARG A 196 -1.87 -35.06 -3.30
CA ARG A 196 -0.57 -35.73 -3.55
C ARG A 196 0.52 -35.03 -2.77
N VAL A 197 1.58 -35.77 -2.42
CA VAL A 197 2.72 -35.21 -1.69
C VAL A 197 3.42 -34.13 -2.53
N PRO A 198 3.55 -32.89 -2.03
CA PRO A 198 4.25 -31.83 -2.72
C PRO A 198 5.72 -32.16 -2.97
N VAL A 199 6.23 -31.73 -4.11
CA VAL A 199 7.65 -31.85 -4.43
C VAL A 199 8.38 -30.65 -3.82
N VAL A 200 9.32 -30.93 -2.92
CA VAL A 200 10.13 -29.87 -2.28
C VAL A 200 11.07 -29.18 -3.27
N ALA A 201 11.34 -27.89 -3.01
CA ALA A 201 12.29 -27.12 -3.81
C ALA A 201 13.70 -27.71 -3.71
N LYS A 202 14.43 -27.67 -4.83
CA LYS A 202 15.86 -27.99 -4.95
C LYS A 202 16.56 -26.88 -5.74
N PRO A 203 17.88 -26.70 -5.64
CA PRO A 203 18.59 -25.74 -6.47
C PRO A 203 18.23 -25.87 -7.95
N GLY A 204 17.77 -24.77 -8.56
CA GLY A 204 17.30 -24.73 -9.95
C GLY A 204 15.90 -25.34 -10.22
N ARG A 205 15.21 -25.84 -9.20
CA ARG A 205 13.86 -26.42 -9.32
C ARG A 205 12.95 -25.87 -8.21
N PRO A 206 11.93 -25.07 -8.54
CA PRO A 206 10.97 -24.57 -7.54
C PRO A 206 10.15 -25.71 -6.94
N ALA A 207 9.60 -25.49 -5.74
CA ALA A 207 8.61 -26.38 -5.16
C ALA A 207 7.40 -26.53 -6.09
N ARG A 208 6.81 -27.72 -6.13
CA ARG A 208 5.61 -28.01 -6.91
C ARG A 208 4.56 -28.65 -6.01
N PHE A 209 3.34 -28.22 -6.14
CA PHE A 209 2.16 -28.78 -5.49
C PHE A 209 1.10 -29.07 -6.55
N ASP A 210 0.23 -30.04 -6.26
CA ASP A 210 -0.87 -30.40 -7.16
C ASP A 210 -1.92 -29.26 -7.16
N TYR A 211 -2.55 -29.02 -8.29
CA TYR A 211 -3.69 -28.10 -8.36
C TYR A 211 -4.94 -28.70 -7.66
N GLU A 212 -5.04 -30.03 -7.61
CA GLU A 212 -6.07 -30.73 -6.86
C GLU A 212 -5.83 -30.62 -5.35
N TYR A 213 -6.89 -30.59 -4.59
CA TYR A 213 -6.85 -30.51 -3.13
C TYR A 213 -8.08 -31.17 -2.49
N VAL A 214 -7.95 -31.56 -1.23
CA VAL A 214 -9.04 -32.12 -0.43
C VAL A 214 -9.56 -31.04 0.52
N ARG A 215 -10.87 -30.85 0.53
CA ARG A 215 -11.54 -29.95 1.49
C ARG A 215 -11.87 -30.70 2.76
N ASN A 216 -11.29 -30.29 3.88
CA ASN A 216 -11.45 -30.93 5.20
C ASN A 216 -12.35 -30.12 6.15
N GLY A 217 -13.21 -29.24 5.58
CA GLY A 217 -14.09 -28.38 6.36
C GLY A 217 -13.55 -26.96 6.54
N THR A 218 -14.09 -26.27 7.53
CA THR A 218 -13.72 -24.89 7.88
C THR A 218 -13.45 -24.78 9.37
N ALA A 219 -12.57 -23.85 9.76
CA ALA A 219 -12.39 -23.40 11.13
C ALA A 219 -12.44 -21.86 11.14
N ASN A 220 -12.57 -21.27 12.31
CA ASN A 220 -12.55 -19.82 12.48
C ASN A 220 -11.42 -19.42 13.41
N VAL A 221 -10.84 -18.25 13.17
CA VAL A 221 -9.83 -17.67 14.03
C VAL A 221 -10.38 -16.36 14.57
N PHE A 222 -10.64 -16.31 15.85
CA PHE A 222 -10.93 -15.07 16.58
C PHE A 222 -9.62 -14.42 16.97
N MET A 223 -9.51 -13.11 16.78
CA MET A 223 -8.29 -12.37 17.07
C MET A 223 -8.57 -11.15 17.93
N PHE A 224 -7.70 -10.96 18.92
CA PHE A 224 -7.63 -9.80 19.77
C PHE A 224 -6.33 -9.06 19.50
N VAL A 225 -6.36 -7.74 19.47
CA VAL A 225 -5.19 -6.88 19.38
C VAL A 225 -5.33 -5.73 20.36
N ASP A 226 -4.39 -5.59 21.28
CA ASP A 226 -4.29 -4.40 22.12
C ASP A 226 -3.77 -3.22 21.30
N VAL A 227 -4.49 -2.11 21.34
CA VAL A 227 -4.19 -0.91 20.56
C VAL A 227 -2.88 -0.26 21.01
N HIS A 228 -2.63 -0.27 22.30
CA HIS A 228 -1.53 0.47 22.93
C HIS A 228 -0.34 -0.41 23.32
N ARG A 229 -0.55 -1.72 23.46
CA ARG A 229 0.50 -2.68 23.81
C ARG A 229 0.86 -3.57 22.63
N PRO A 230 2.10 -4.09 22.56
CA PRO A 230 2.48 -5.05 21.53
C PRO A 230 1.97 -6.45 21.86
N TRP A 231 0.65 -6.59 22.07
CA TRP A 231 0.00 -7.84 22.46
C TRP A 231 -1.14 -8.19 21.49
N ARG A 232 -1.23 -9.45 21.18
CA ARG A 232 -2.34 -10.07 20.46
C ARG A 232 -2.59 -11.47 20.98
N HIS A 233 -3.81 -11.94 20.78
CA HIS A 233 -4.20 -13.31 21.03
C HIS A 233 -5.10 -13.82 19.91
N ALA A 234 -4.94 -15.08 19.51
CA ALA A 234 -5.73 -15.72 18.48
C ALA A 234 -6.27 -17.07 18.96
N LYS A 235 -7.60 -17.24 18.94
CA LYS A 235 -8.31 -18.45 19.34
C LYS A 235 -8.93 -19.11 18.12
N VAL A 236 -8.60 -20.40 17.88
CA VAL A 236 -9.16 -21.19 16.79
C VAL A 236 -10.35 -21.98 17.28
N THR A 237 -11.49 -21.85 16.59
CA THR A 237 -12.74 -22.55 16.91
C THR A 237 -13.29 -23.29 15.68
N ASP A 238 -14.23 -24.21 15.87
CA ASP A 238 -14.91 -24.90 14.77
C ASP A 238 -15.94 -23.99 14.11
N ARG A 239 -16.57 -23.13 14.89
CA ARG A 239 -17.66 -22.25 14.47
C ARG A 239 -17.41 -20.82 14.97
N ARG A 240 -18.26 -19.89 14.54
CA ARG A 240 -18.33 -18.51 15.02
C ARG A 240 -19.74 -18.19 15.52
N THR A 241 -20.14 -18.90 16.56
CA THR A 241 -21.46 -18.75 17.18
C THR A 241 -21.44 -17.70 18.29
N CYS A 242 -22.63 -17.29 18.77
CA CYS A 242 -22.76 -16.46 19.97
C CYS A 242 -22.00 -17.04 21.16
N ARG A 243 -21.99 -18.37 21.30
CA ARG A 243 -21.24 -19.04 22.35
C ARG A 243 -19.72 -18.89 22.20
N ASP A 244 -19.18 -19.06 20.98
CA ASP A 244 -17.75 -18.87 20.74
C ASP A 244 -17.34 -17.43 21.07
N PHE A 245 -18.16 -16.45 20.69
CA PHE A 245 -17.96 -15.06 21.06
C PHE A 245 -17.99 -14.85 22.58
N ALA A 246 -19.01 -15.38 23.26
CA ALA A 246 -19.16 -15.24 24.70
C ALA A 246 -17.97 -15.86 25.47
N GLU A 247 -17.49 -17.03 25.03
CA GLU A 247 -16.28 -17.65 25.57
C GLU A 247 -15.03 -16.79 25.33
N CYS A 248 -14.90 -16.16 24.15
CA CYS A 248 -13.83 -15.22 23.87
C CYS A 248 -13.87 -14.00 24.81
N MET A 249 -15.05 -13.46 25.09
CA MET A 249 -15.20 -12.32 26.00
C MET A 249 -14.89 -12.71 27.45
N ARG A 250 -15.28 -13.92 27.89
CA ARG A 250 -14.91 -14.43 29.20
C ARG A 250 -13.39 -14.61 29.33
N ASP A 251 -12.75 -15.23 28.34
CA ASP A 251 -11.30 -15.40 28.34
C ASP A 251 -10.57 -14.04 28.35
N LEU A 252 -11.11 -13.05 27.64
CA LEU A 252 -10.57 -11.69 27.64
C LEU A 252 -10.57 -11.07 29.04
N VAL A 253 -11.68 -11.21 29.76
CA VAL A 253 -11.86 -10.67 31.12
C VAL A 253 -11.05 -11.46 32.16
N ASP A 254 -11.09 -12.79 32.13
CA ASP A 254 -10.59 -13.62 33.22
C ASP A 254 -9.13 -14.04 33.05
N VAL A 255 -8.66 -14.18 31.79
CA VAL A 255 -7.33 -14.70 31.49
C VAL A 255 -6.39 -13.58 31.00
N HIS A 256 -6.88 -12.75 30.09
CA HIS A 256 -5.99 -11.78 29.43
C HIS A 256 -5.88 -10.45 30.17
N TYR A 257 -6.96 -10.00 30.78
CA TYR A 257 -7.01 -8.74 31.53
C TYR A 257 -7.68 -8.90 32.91
N PRO A 258 -7.19 -9.82 33.77
CA PRO A 258 -7.84 -10.14 35.06
C PRO A 258 -7.90 -8.93 36.01
N HIS A 259 -6.98 -7.98 35.87
CA HIS A 259 -6.84 -6.81 36.75
C HIS A 259 -7.40 -5.50 36.18
N ALA A 260 -7.83 -5.47 34.90
CA ALA A 260 -8.43 -4.27 34.32
C ALA A 260 -9.77 -3.96 34.99
N GLU A 261 -10.05 -2.72 35.25
CA GLU A 261 -11.35 -2.27 35.75
C GLU A 261 -12.43 -2.42 34.68
N ARG A 262 -12.15 -1.97 33.46
CA ARG A 262 -13.03 -2.08 32.30
C ARG A 262 -12.24 -2.22 31.02
N ILE A 263 -12.58 -3.16 30.18
CA ILE A 263 -11.96 -3.42 28.90
C ILE A 263 -12.84 -2.83 27.80
N ARG A 264 -12.31 -1.87 27.03
CA ARG A 264 -13.00 -1.25 25.91
C ARG A 264 -12.72 -2.09 24.65
N VAL A 265 -13.78 -2.70 24.10
CA VAL A 265 -13.67 -3.64 22.99
C VAL A 265 -14.18 -3.01 21.71
N VAL A 266 -13.30 -2.77 20.77
CA VAL A 266 -13.65 -2.30 19.43
C VAL A 266 -13.92 -3.47 18.51
N MET A 267 -15.12 -3.54 17.92
CA MET A 267 -15.54 -4.64 17.05
C MET A 267 -16.54 -4.18 15.97
N ASP A 268 -16.85 -5.05 15.03
CA ASP A 268 -17.87 -4.81 14.02
C ASP A 268 -19.30 -5.02 14.56
N ASN A 269 -20.30 -4.71 13.73
CA ASN A 269 -21.73 -4.87 14.09
C ASN A 269 -22.26 -6.25 13.68
N LEU A 270 -21.49 -7.32 13.80
CA LEU A 270 -22.01 -8.66 13.53
C LEU A 270 -23.11 -9.03 14.56
N SER A 271 -24.17 -9.69 14.13
CA SER A 271 -25.31 -10.05 15.00
C SER A 271 -24.93 -10.92 16.21
N THR A 272 -23.85 -11.70 16.09
CA THR A 272 -23.30 -12.52 17.18
C THR A 272 -22.48 -11.70 18.18
N HIS A 273 -22.08 -10.49 17.85
CA HIS A 273 -21.26 -9.60 18.69
C HIS A 273 -22.16 -8.68 19.53
N SER A 274 -22.80 -9.22 20.52
CA SER A 274 -23.72 -8.46 21.36
C SER A 274 -23.68 -8.88 22.82
N ALA A 275 -24.10 -7.97 23.70
CA ALA A 275 -24.27 -8.29 25.12
C ALA A 275 -25.26 -9.44 25.35
N ALA A 276 -26.25 -9.61 24.46
CA ALA A 276 -27.22 -10.71 24.54
C ALA A 276 -26.55 -12.08 24.39
N ALA A 277 -25.52 -12.20 23.55
CA ALA A 277 -24.78 -13.45 23.34
C ALA A 277 -24.22 -14.05 24.65
N LEU A 278 -23.86 -13.21 25.64
CA LEU A 278 -23.37 -13.67 26.93
C LEU A 278 -24.50 -14.30 27.76
N TYR A 279 -25.70 -13.73 27.73
CA TYR A 279 -26.87 -14.30 28.41
C TYR A 279 -27.41 -15.54 27.73
N GLU A 280 -27.19 -15.71 26.42
CA GLU A 280 -27.51 -16.94 25.71
C GLU A 280 -26.51 -18.07 25.99
N SER A 281 -25.31 -17.74 26.47
CA SER A 281 -24.21 -18.69 26.63
C SER A 281 -23.90 -19.04 28.08
N PHE A 282 -24.17 -18.12 29.02
CA PHE A 282 -23.90 -18.24 30.45
C PHE A 282 -25.14 -17.96 31.28
N ASP A 283 -25.14 -18.38 32.54
CA ASP A 283 -26.17 -17.94 33.48
C ASP A 283 -26.15 -16.42 33.69
N ALA A 284 -27.26 -15.87 34.15
CA ALA A 284 -27.45 -14.43 34.24
C ALA A 284 -26.42 -13.72 35.15
N ALA A 285 -25.99 -14.39 36.22
CA ALA A 285 -25.01 -13.83 37.16
C ALA A 285 -23.62 -13.75 36.51
N GLU A 286 -23.20 -14.80 35.83
CA GLU A 286 -21.93 -14.86 35.12
C GLU A 286 -21.91 -13.92 33.92
N ALA A 287 -22.96 -13.91 33.10
CA ALA A 287 -23.09 -12.98 32.00
C ALA A 287 -22.96 -11.52 32.46
N ARG A 288 -23.64 -11.19 33.59
CA ARG A 288 -23.57 -9.84 34.17
C ARG A 288 -22.20 -9.52 34.76
N ARG A 289 -21.54 -10.47 35.38
CA ARG A 289 -20.18 -10.33 35.91
C ARG A 289 -19.22 -9.93 34.80
N ILE A 290 -19.24 -10.65 33.67
CA ILE A 290 -18.38 -10.39 32.51
C ILE A 290 -18.71 -9.01 31.92
N LEU A 291 -20.00 -8.72 31.66
CA LEU A 291 -20.44 -7.48 31.03
C LEU A 291 -20.13 -6.23 31.84
N ARG A 292 -20.04 -6.30 33.17
CA ARG A 292 -19.62 -5.16 34.00
C ARG A 292 -18.20 -4.73 33.72
N ARG A 293 -17.38 -5.61 33.18
CA ARG A 293 -15.97 -5.39 32.84
C ARG A 293 -15.73 -5.08 31.37
N LEU A 294 -16.77 -5.09 30.53
CA LEU A 294 -16.70 -4.84 29.11
C LEU A 294 -17.44 -3.56 28.73
N GLU A 295 -16.87 -2.82 27.83
CA GLU A 295 -17.49 -1.70 27.15
C GLU A 295 -17.30 -1.87 25.63
N PHE A 296 -18.42 -1.96 24.88
CA PHE A 296 -18.40 -2.27 23.46
C PHE A 296 -18.47 -1.01 22.62
N HIS A 297 -17.51 -0.84 21.73
CA HIS A 297 -17.40 0.23 20.75
C HIS A 297 -17.52 -0.36 19.35
N PHE A 298 -18.56 0.02 18.64
CA PHE A 298 -18.85 -0.56 17.32
C PHE A 298 -18.36 0.32 16.20
N THR A 299 -17.62 -0.27 15.23
CA THR A 299 -17.28 0.43 13.99
C THR A 299 -18.54 0.80 13.20
N PRO A 300 -18.52 1.86 12.40
CA PRO A 300 -19.66 2.18 11.53
C PRO A 300 -19.92 1.04 10.53
N LYS A 301 -21.17 0.92 10.07
CA LYS A 301 -21.51 -0.04 9.01
C LYS A 301 -20.66 0.21 7.76
N HIS A 302 -20.15 -0.86 7.14
CA HIS A 302 -19.26 -0.81 5.97
C HIS A 302 -17.93 -0.09 6.19
N ALA A 303 -17.49 0.03 7.44
CA ALA A 303 -16.23 0.65 7.83
C ALA A 303 -15.37 -0.28 8.72
N SER A 304 -15.38 -1.59 8.44
CA SER A 304 -14.55 -2.58 9.13
C SER A 304 -13.05 -2.23 9.08
N TRP A 305 -12.62 -1.53 8.02
CA TRP A 305 -11.27 -1.00 7.90
C TRP A 305 -10.83 -0.09 9.06
N LEU A 306 -11.76 0.45 9.86
CA LEU A 306 -11.47 1.16 11.11
C LEU A 306 -11.10 0.22 12.26
N ASN A 307 -11.46 -1.05 12.18
CA ASN A 307 -11.05 -2.03 13.16
C ASN A 307 -9.58 -2.42 12.93
N MET A 308 -8.70 -2.02 13.84
CA MET A 308 -7.26 -2.25 13.73
C MET A 308 -6.90 -3.73 13.61
N VAL A 309 -7.69 -4.63 14.18
CA VAL A 309 -7.46 -6.08 14.15
C VAL A 309 -7.50 -6.65 12.72
N GLU A 310 -8.23 -6.03 11.78
CA GLU A 310 -8.24 -6.47 10.38
C GLU A 310 -6.85 -6.40 9.73
N ILE A 311 -6.04 -5.41 10.13
CA ILE A 311 -4.65 -5.32 9.67
C ILE A 311 -3.85 -6.53 10.17
N GLU A 312 -4.01 -6.90 11.44
CA GLU A 312 -3.28 -8.02 12.03
C GLU A 312 -3.75 -9.37 11.47
N ILE A 313 -5.06 -9.52 11.20
CA ILE A 313 -5.60 -10.67 10.46
C ILE A 313 -4.96 -10.76 9.08
N GLY A 314 -4.85 -9.65 8.33
CA GLY A 314 -4.17 -9.61 7.04
C GLY A 314 -2.71 -10.02 7.14
N VAL A 315 -2.00 -9.58 8.17
CA VAL A 315 -0.61 -9.98 8.44
C VAL A 315 -0.52 -11.48 8.79
N MET A 316 -1.43 -12.00 9.62
CA MET A 316 -1.49 -13.43 9.92
C MET A 316 -1.73 -14.27 8.66
N VAL A 317 -2.68 -13.86 7.83
CA VAL A 317 -2.98 -14.56 6.58
C VAL A 317 -1.74 -14.60 5.68
N SER A 318 -1.08 -13.47 5.46
CA SER A 318 0.08 -13.39 4.58
C SER A 318 1.32 -14.11 5.10
N GLN A 319 1.56 -14.09 6.41
CA GLN A 319 2.77 -14.66 7.01
C GLN A 319 2.64 -16.13 7.41
N CYS A 320 1.44 -16.56 7.82
CA CYS A 320 1.21 -17.86 8.42
C CYS A 320 0.27 -18.75 7.59
N LEU A 321 -0.81 -18.17 7.04
CA LEU A 321 -1.91 -18.92 6.45
C LEU A 321 -1.93 -18.91 4.92
N ASP A 322 -0.94 -18.32 4.25
CA ASP A 322 -0.79 -18.33 2.78
C ASP A 322 -0.22 -19.67 2.30
N ARG A 323 -0.89 -20.75 2.71
CA ARG A 323 -0.57 -22.15 2.37
C ARG A 323 -1.75 -23.05 2.67
N ARG A 324 -1.72 -24.29 2.18
CA ARG A 324 -2.70 -25.31 2.53
C ARG A 324 -2.47 -25.77 3.97
N ILE A 325 -3.54 -25.75 4.76
CA ILE A 325 -3.54 -26.25 6.15
C ILE A 325 -4.64 -27.32 6.23
N PRO A 326 -4.27 -28.60 6.40
CA PRO A 326 -5.21 -29.70 6.24
C PRO A 326 -6.14 -29.94 7.44
N THR A 327 -5.72 -29.57 8.65
CA THR A 327 -6.49 -29.86 9.86
C THR A 327 -6.50 -28.68 10.84
N LYS A 328 -7.49 -28.68 11.73
CA LYS A 328 -7.64 -27.67 12.79
C LYS A 328 -6.45 -27.70 13.77
N GLU A 329 -5.95 -28.88 14.11
CA GLU A 329 -4.82 -29.04 15.03
C GLU A 329 -3.55 -28.36 14.47
N ILE A 330 -3.30 -28.53 13.18
CA ILE A 330 -2.20 -27.85 12.49
C ILE A 330 -2.46 -26.34 12.49
N LEU A 331 -3.68 -25.91 12.18
CA LEU A 331 -4.05 -24.49 12.21
C LEU A 331 -3.79 -23.88 13.60
N VAL A 332 -4.23 -24.52 14.68
CA VAL A 332 -4.00 -24.10 16.07
C VAL A 332 -2.50 -23.96 16.35
N LYS A 333 -1.70 -24.98 15.99
CA LYS A 333 -0.26 -24.98 16.20
C LYS A 333 0.44 -23.83 15.48
N GLU A 334 0.09 -23.62 14.22
CA GLU A 334 0.72 -22.58 13.37
C GLU A 334 0.32 -21.18 13.81
N VAL A 335 -0.95 -20.94 14.10
CA VAL A 335 -1.45 -19.65 14.60
C VAL A 335 -0.82 -19.32 15.95
N LYS A 336 -0.72 -20.29 16.86
CA LYS A 336 -0.07 -20.12 18.17
C LYS A 336 1.43 -19.78 18.02
N ALA A 337 2.14 -20.46 17.13
CA ALA A 337 3.56 -20.17 16.86
C ALA A 337 3.75 -18.76 16.26
N TRP A 338 2.86 -18.35 15.37
CA TRP A 338 2.84 -16.99 14.80
C TRP A 338 2.57 -15.93 15.89
N GLU A 339 1.53 -16.13 16.70
CA GLU A 339 1.17 -15.26 17.82
C GLU A 339 2.34 -15.05 18.79
N GLN A 340 2.94 -16.16 19.25
CA GLN A 340 4.06 -16.12 20.17
C GLN A 340 5.25 -15.36 19.61
N ARG A 341 5.57 -15.57 18.32
CA ARG A 341 6.64 -14.84 17.64
C ARG A 341 6.35 -13.34 17.61
N ARG A 342 5.16 -12.94 17.17
CA ARG A 342 4.77 -11.53 17.06
C ARG A 342 4.75 -10.82 18.41
N ASN A 343 4.29 -11.51 19.46
CA ASN A 343 4.29 -10.98 20.84
C ASN A 343 5.73 -10.83 21.38
N ARG A 344 6.58 -11.84 21.17
CA ARG A 344 8.00 -11.77 21.54
C ARG A 344 8.73 -10.65 20.82
N ASP A 345 8.50 -10.47 19.53
CA ASP A 345 9.12 -9.43 18.70
C ASP A 345 8.52 -8.04 18.98
N LYS A 346 7.57 -7.93 19.91
CA LYS A 346 6.88 -6.68 20.30
C LYS A 346 6.33 -5.91 19.08
N SER A 347 5.86 -6.64 18.08
CA SER A 347 5.33 -6.05 16.85
C SER A 347 4.10 -5.21 17.14
N ARG A 348 4.03 -4.00 16.57
CA ARG A 348 2.92 -3.05 16.74
C ARG A 348 2.35 -2.63 15.40
N ILE A 349 1.08 -2.28 15.40
CA ILE A 349 0.42 -1.60 14.29
C ILE A 349 0.62 -0.10 14.51
N LYS A 350 1.12 0.60 13.50
CA LYS A 350 1.18 2.07 13.52
C LYS A 350 -0.07 2.63 12.87
N TRP A 351 -1.03 3.03 13.69
CA TRP A 351 -2.25 3.66 13.19
C TRP A 351 -1.97 5.11 12.78
N LEU A 352 -2.36 5.49 11.57
CA LEU A 352 -2.06 6.81 10.99
C LEU A 352 -3.32 7.64 10.68
N PHE A 353 -4.50 7.04 10.78
CA PHE A 353 -5.75 7.71 10.47
C PHE A 353 -6.34 8.30 11.75
N THR A 354 -6.23 9.60 11.91
CA THR A 354 -6.71 10.35 13.08
C THR A 354 -8.03 11.06 12.80
N ILE A 355 -8.67 11.62 13.84
CA ILE A 355 -9.90 12.42 13.71
C ILE A 355 -9.68 13.62 12.78
N GLU A 356 -8.55 14.31 12.89
CA GLU A 356 -8.22 15.45 12.04
C GLU A 356 -8.15 15.02 10.57
N ARG A 357 -7.47 13.88 10.29
CA ARG A 357 -7.41 13.32 8.95
C ARG A 357 -8.76 12.82 8.43
N ALA A 358 -9.61 12.30 9.31
CA ALA A 358 -10.97 11.92 8.97
C ALA A 358 -11.79 13.14 8.56
N ARG A 359 -11.74 14.22 9.35
CA ARG A 359 -12.41 15.49 9.07
C ARG A 359 -11.91 16.14 7.78
N GLU A 360 -10.59 16.11 7.54
CA GLU A 360 -9.99 16.58 6.28
C GLU A 360 -10.48 15.80 5.06
N LYS A 361 -10.37 14.46 5.11
CA LYS A 361 -10.69 13.59 3.96
C LYS A 361 -12.18 13.43 3.70
N LEU A 362 -12.98 13.35 4.75
CA LEU A 362 -14.42 13.09 4.71
C LEU A 362 -15.25 14.34 4.96
N GLY A 363 -14.66 15.51 5.14
CA GLY A 363 -15.36 16.75 5.51
C GLY A 363 -16.52 17.12 4.61
N ARG A 364 -16.46 16.76 3.31
CA ARG A 364 -17.59 16.97 2.38
C ARG A 364 -18.76 16.02 2.62
N ALA A 365 -18.53 14.90 3.30
CA ALA A 365 -19.52 13.86 3.58
C ALA A 365 -20.07 13.97 5.01
N TYR A 366 -19.46 14.80 5.87
CA TYR A 366 -20.01 15.08 7.21
C TYR A 366 -21.37 15.75 7.09
N PRO A 367 -22.33 15.45 7.99
CA PRO A 367 -23.62 16.06 7.99
C PRO A 367 -23.53 17.60 8.05
N ALA A 368 -24.19 18.31 7.15
CA ALA A 368 -24.26 19.76 7.20
C ALA A 368 -25.17 20.19 8.36
N LEU A 369 -24.74 21.17 9.14
CA LEU A 369 -25.60 21.79 10.16
C LEU A 369 -26.82 22.41 9.48
N ALA A 370 -27.99 22.27 10.09
CA ALA A 370 -29.22 22.91 9.64
C ALA A 370 -28.98 24.44 9.60
N GLY A 371 -28.92 25.03 8.40
CA GLY A 371 -28.57 26.43 8.15
C GLY A 371 -27.41 26.66 7.18
N GLN A 372 -26.54 25.67 6.92
CA GLN A 372 -25.44 25.79 5.96
C GLN A 372 -25.76 25.24 4.55
N THR A 373 -26.92 24.64 4.37
CA THR A 373 -27.36 24.07 3.09
C THR A 373 -27.69 25.09 2.01
N ALA A 374 -27.94 26.34 2.36
CA ALA A 374 -28.30 27.40 1.40
C ALA A 374 -27.13 27.89 0.52
N ASN A 375 -25.88 27.77 0.98
CA ASN A 375 -24.71 28.28 0.27
C ASN A 375 -23.96 27.23 -0.61
N ARG A 376 -24.34 25.96 -0.57
CA ARG A 376 -23.69 24.90 -1.38
C ARG A 376 -24.34 24.61 -2.72
N ALA A 377 -25.51 25.15 -2.98
CA ALA A 377 -26.23 25.02 -4.28
C ALA A 377 -25.90 26.15 -5.28
N ALA A 378 -25.05 27.12 -4.90
CA ALA A 378 -24.72 28.30 -5.71
C ALA A 378 -23.21 28.44 -6.02
N ALA A 379 -22.40 27.36 -5.90
CA ALA A 379 -20.99 27.39 -6.30
C ALA A 379 -20.63 26.22 -7.23
#